data_4b9cdd81696aab96529c58a77b6aa9ab
#
_entry.id   4b9cdd81696aab96529c58a77b6aa9ab
#
_cell.length_a   1.000
_cell.length_b   1.000
_cell.length_c   1.000
_cell.angle_alpha   90.00
_cell.angle_beta   90.00
_cell.angle_gamma   90.00
#
_symmetry.space_group_name_H-M   'P 1'
#
loop_
_entity.id
_entity.type
_entity.pdbx_description
1 polymer ?
#
loop_
_entity_poly.entity_id
_entity_poly.type
_entity_poly.pdbx_seq_one_letter_code
_entity_poly.pdbx_strand_id
1 'polypeptide(L)'
;LSIVPGLIYDKLSQRCGDRIAAVVILGATGSFIGVGTIFFWATVVGKFPVFVPHSLGGATGQLTFFNAVLAWGGEFCTAAVIPIVIKNFPAHRGIAVASAKSLNGVGSALVAQFYNGFLSPDTTAVILVGAWTSCFAVIAMPFMTIASDAADPPDYDFTNARFVRILGLELLMCIVALAA
;
A
#
# COMPACT_ATOMS: atom_id res chain seq x y z
N LEU A 1 -4.65 1.57 -14.82
CA LEU A 1 -5.11 2.46 -13.72
C LEU A 1 -3.97 3.26 -13.10
N SER A 2 -2.71 2.77 -13.12
CA SER A 2 -1.52 3.42 -12.53
C SER A 2 -1.06 4.70 -13.26
N ILE A 3 -1.51 4.94 -14.48
CA ILE A 3 -1.09 6.10 -15.28
C ILE A 3 -1.55 7.41 -14.66
N VAL A 4 -2.78 7.47 -14.17
CA VAL A 4 -3.36 8.69 -13.59
C VAL A 4 -2.62 9.15 -12.33
N PRO A 5 -2.38 8.29 -11.33
CA PRO A 5 -1.58 8.65 -10.16
C PRO A 5 -0.16 9.11 -10.53
N GLY A 6 0.50 8.44 -11.48
CA GLY A 6 1.83 8.82 -11.96
C GLY A 6 1.87 10.23 -12.58
N LEU A 7 0.92 10.54 -13.45
CA LEU A 7 0.81 11.87 -14.04
C LEU A 7 0.54 12.98 -13.01
N ILE A 8 -0.26 12.67 -11.98
CA ILE A 8 -0.53 13.61 -10.89
C ILE A 8 0.75 13.83 -10.08
N TYR A 9 1.47 12.74 -9.76
CA TYR A 9 2.76 12.82 -9.07
C TYR A 9 3.75 13.71 -9.84
N ASP A 10 3.94 13.46 -11.12
CA ASP A 10 4.89 14.20 -11.95
C ASP A 10 4.54 15.70 -11.98
N LYS A 11 3.28 16.06 -12.17
CA LYS A 11 2.85 17.46 -12.16
C LYS A 11 3.05 18.14 -10.80
N LEU A 12 2.76 17.43 -9.71
CA LEU A 12 2.98 17.96 -8.36
C LEU A 12 4.46 18.09 -8.05
N SER A 13 5.26 17.10 -8.40
CA SER A 13 6.72 17.10 -8.22
C SER A 13 7.38 18.28 -8.94
N GLN A 14 6.95 18.56 -10.18
CA GLN A 14 7.46 19.72 -10.95
C GLN A 14 7.08 21.07 -10.32
N ARG A 15 5.94 21.19 -9.66
CA ARG A 15 5.44 22.44 -9.08
C ARG A 15 5.88 22.70 -7.65
N CYS A 16 5.85 21.66 -6.84
CA CYS A 16 5.98 21.78 -5.38
C CYS A 16 7.17 20.97 -4.83
N GLY A 17 7.87 20.24 -5.68
CA GLY A 17 8.93 19.31 -5.30
C GLY A 17 8.40 17.93 -4.90
N ASP A 18 9.28 16.94 -4.96
CA ASP A 18 8.95 15.52 -4.75
C ASP A 18 8.37 15.23 -3.36
N ARG A 19 8.86 15.90 -2.35
CA ARG A 19 8.44 15.73 -0.96
C ARG A 19 6.97 16.08 -0.78
N ILE A 20 6.56 17.25 -1.26
CA ILE A 20 5.16 17.70 -1.17
C ILE A 20 4.27 16.83 -2.04
N ALA A 21 4.74 16.49 -3.25
CA ALA A 21 4.03 15.57 -4.14
C ALA A 21 3.76 14.23 -3.46
N ALA A 22 4.77 13.63 -2.83
CA ALA A 22 4.63 12.38 -2.10
C ALA A 22 3.62 12.47 -0.94
N VAL A 23 3.71 13.52 -0.13
CA VAL A 23 2.77 13.72 1.01
C VAL A 23 1.33 13.86 0.52
N VAL A 24 1.09 14.64 -0.54
CA VAL A 24 -0.26 14.84 -1.10
C VAL A 24 -0.81 13.52 -1.68
N ILE A 25 0.01 12.79 -2.43
CA ILE A 25 -0.40 11.51 -3.01
C ILE A 25 -0.64 10.46 -1.94
N LEU A 26 0.18 10.38 -0.89
CA LEU A 26 -0.02 9.49 0.25
C LEU A 26 -1.28 9.87 1.04
N GLY A 27 -1.58 11.16 1.19
CA GLY A 27 -2.85 11.61 1.76
C GLY A 27 -4.06 11.15 0.95
N ALA A 28 -3.98 11.25 -0.38
CA ALA A 28 -5.01 10.72 -1.28
C ALA A 28 -5.14 9.19 -1.16
N THR A 29 -4.01 8.47 -1.06
CA THR A 29 -3.97 7.02 -0.81
C THR A 29 -4.76 6.66 0.44
N GLY A 30 -4.48 7.32 1.57
CA GLY A 30 -5.18 7.09 2.84
C GLY A 30 -6.69 7.35 2.73
N SER A 31 -7.07 8.40 2.00
CA SER A 31 -8.47 8.72 1.76
C SER A 31 -9.19 7.64 0.95
N PHE A 32 -8.60 7.17 -0.16
CA PHE A 32 -9.18 6.11 -0.98
C PHE A 32 -9.27 4.78 -0.22
N ILE A 33 -8.21 4.39 0.49
CA ILE A 33 -8.21 3.17 1.29
C ILE A 33 -9.23 3.29 2.42
N GLY A 34 -9.25 4.40 3.17
CA GLY A 34 -10.18 4.60 4.27
C GLY A 34 -11.63 4.58 3.83
N VAL A 35 -11.98 5.38 2.82
CA VAL A 35 -13.35 5.44 2.28
C VAL A 35 -13.75 4.08 1.69
N GLY A 36 -12.91 3.50 0.83
CA GLY A 36 -13.20 2.20 0.21
C GLY A 36 -13.47 1.11 1.24
N THR A 37 -12.65 1.03 2.30
CA THR A 37 -12.78 -0.02 3.30
C THR A 37 -13.95 0.20 4.25
N ILE A 38 -14.18 1.43 4.70
CA ILE A 38 -15.32 1.73 5.61
C ILE A 38 -16.64 1.41 4.91
N PHE A 39 -16.82 1.85 3.67
CA PHE A 39 -18.06 1.58 2.94
C PHE A 39 -18.17 0.13 2.50
N PHE A 40 -17.08 -0.53 2.14
CA PHE A 40 -17.07 -1.96 1.88
C PHE A 40 -17.53 -2.74 3.12
N TRP A 41 -16.91 -2.48 4.28
CA TRP A 41 -17.30 -3.09 5.55
C TRP A 41 -18.77 -2.80 5.91
N ALA A 42 -19.19 -1.54 5.84
CA ALA A 42 -20.56 -1.14 6.16
C ALA A 42 -21.61 -1.82 5.25
N THR A 43 -21.26 -2.08 3.98
CA THR A 43 -22.11 -2.84 3.05
C THR A 43 -22.17 -4.32 3.45
N VAL A 44 -21.05 -4.94 3.81
CA VAL A 44 -20.99 -6.34 4.24
C VAL A 44 -21.80 -6.57 5.50
N VAL A 45 -21.75 -5.66 6.47
CA VAL A 45 -22.50 -5.77 7.75
C VAL A 45 -23.96 -5.33 7.61
N GLY A 46 -24.39 -4.91 6.41
CA GLY A 46 -25.77 -4.45 6.18
C GLY A 46 -26.10 -3.12 6.85
N LYS A 47 -25.09 -2.35 7.26
CA LYS A 47 -25.26 -1.01 7.86
C LYS A 47 -25.36 0.12 6.83
N PHE A 48 -25.02 -0.16 5.58
CA PHE A 48 -25.06 0.80 4.49
C PHE A 48 -26.10 0.36 3.45
N PRO A 49 -27.01 1.26 3.04
CA PRO A 49 -28.03 0.91 2.06
C PRO A 49 -27.44 0.59 0.70
N VAL A 50 -28.01 -0.40 0.03
CA VAL A 50 -27.61 -0.74 -1.33
C VAL A 50 -28.23 0.28 -2.29
N PHE A 51 -27.37 1.10 -2.90
CA PHE A 51 -27.79 2.11 -3.87
C PHE A 51 -27.55 1.71 -5.33
N VAL A 52 -26.80 0.61 -5.55
CA VAL A 52 -26.56 0.09 -6.89
C VAL A 52 -27.78 -0.70 -7.35
N PRO A 53 -28.34 -0.39 -8.54
CA PRO A 53 -29.48 -1.11 -9.08
C PRO A 53 -29.21 -2.60 -9.25
N HIS A 54 -30.24 -3.42 -9.12
CA HIS A 54 -30.14 -4.87 -9.32
C HIS A 54 -29.61 -5.24 -10.74
N SER A 55 -29.92 -4.42 -11.75
CA SER A 55 -29.38 -4.57 -13.11
C SER A 55 -27.86 -4.45 -13.21
N LEU A 56 -27.21 -3.76 -12.26
CA LEU A 56 -25.77 -3.59 -12.14
C LEU A 56 -25.17 -4.43 -10.99
N GLY A 57 -25.89 -5.46 -10.56
CA GLY A 57 -25.41 -6.40 -9.53
C GLY A 57 -25.83 -6.12 -8.11
N GLY A 58 -26.59 -5.04 -7.83
CA GLY A 58 -27.07 -4.73 -6.48
C GLY A 58 -25.94 -4.65 -5.44
N ALA A 59 -26.05 -5.39 -4.35
CA ALA A 59 -25.04 -5.40 -3.28
C ALA A 59 -23.64 -5.85 -3.77
N THR A 60 -23.58 -6.84 -4.64
CA THR A 60 -22.31 -7.31 -5.24
C THR A 60 -21.66 -6.22 -6.09
N GLY A 61 -22.43 -5.52 -6.91
CA GLY A 61 -21.96 -4.38 -7.69
C GLY A 61 -21.42 -3.26 -6.81
N GLN A 62 -22.08 -2.99 -5.70
CA GLN A 62 -21.65 -2.01 -4.71
C GLN A 62 -20.33 -2.41 -4.04
N LEU A 63 -20.18 -3.66 -3.63
CA LEU A 63 -18.94 -4.18 -3.07
C LEU A 63 -17.78 -4.11 -4.08
N THR A 64 -18.06 -4.45 -5.34
CA THR A 64 -17.06 -4.33 -6.43
C THR A 64 -16.61 -2.88 -6.62
N PHE A 65 -17.54 -1.94 -6.57
CA PHE A 65 -17.22 -0.52 -6.67
C PHE A 65 -16.30 -0.05 -5.53
N PHE A 66 -16.63 -0.37 -4.27
CA PHE A 66 -15.79 0.02 -3.14
C PHE A 66 -14.44 -0.70 -3.15
N ASN A 67 -14.38 -1.95 -3.59
CA ASN A 67 -13.12 -2.66 -3.78
C ASN A 67 -12.25 -2.00 -4.88
N ALA A 68 -12.85 -1.48 -5.95
CA ALA A 68 -12.13 -0.72 -6.97
C ALA A 68 -11.57 0.60 -6.43
N VAL A 69 -12.33 1.31 -5.58
CA VAL A 69 -11.85 2.52 -4.89
C VAL A 69 -10.63 2.20 -4.00
N LEU A 70 -10.70 1.10 -3.26
CA LEU A 70 -9.62 0.61 -2.42
C LEU A 70 -8.37 0.25 -3.22
N ALA A 71 -8.54 -0.48 -4.33
CA ALA A 71 -7.45 -0.85 -5.23
C ALA A 71 -6.78 0.40 -5.84
N TRP A 72 -7.56 1.43 -6.15
CA TRP A 72 -7.02 2.72 -6.62
C TRP A 72 -6.12 3.38 -5.56
N GLY A 73 -6.49 3.30 -4.29
CA GLY A 73 -5.62 3.75 -3.20
C GLY A 73 -4.25 3.09 -3.23
N GLY A 74 -4.17 1.77 -3.48
CA GLY A 74 -2.92 1.04 -3.64
C GLY A 74 -2.06 1.55 -4.81
N GLU A 75 -2.69 1.91 -5.94
CA GLU A 75 -1.99 2.48 -7.09
C GLU A 75 -1.43 3.88 -6.80
N PHE A 76 -2.14 4.71 -6.06
CA PHE A 76 -1.63 6.01 -5.59
C PHE A 76 -0.43 5.83 -4.67
N CYS A 77 -0.47 4.87 -3.75
CA CYS A 77 0.67 4.53 -2.89
C CYS A 77 1.91 4.15 -3.71
N THR A 78 1.74 3.27 -4.68
CA THR A 78 2.81 2.84 -5.58
C THR A 78 3.40 4.02 -6.37
N ALA A 79 2.55 4.91 -6.87
CA ALA A 79 2.96 6.10 -7.61
C ALA A 79 3.75 7.11 -6.76
N ALA A 80 3.52 7.15 -5.45
CA ALA A 80 4.30 8.00 -4.53
C ALA A 80 5.63 7.36 -4.13
N VAL A 81 5.63 6.06 -3.82
CA VAL A 81 6.77 5.36 -3.23
C VAL A 81 7.85 5.04 -4.26
N ILE A 82 7.48 4.55 -5.45
CA ILE A 82 8.44 4.07 -6.44
C ILE A 82 9.39 5.17 -6.95
N PRO A 83 8.93 6.39 -7.30
CA PRO A 83 9.85 7.46 -7.70
C PRO A 83 10.85 7.85 -6.60
N ILE A 84 10.40 7.88 -5.34
CA ILE A 84 11.28 8.19 -4.20
C ILE A 84 12.34 7.10 -4.05
N VAL A 85 11.95 5.83 -4.12
CA VAL A 85 12.88 4.70 -4.05
C VAL A 85 13.92 4.77 -5.18
N ILE A 86 13.49 5.06 -6.42
CA ILE A 86 14.40 5.18 -7.56
C ILE A 86 15.39 6.34 -7.37
N LYS A 87 14.96 7.46 -6.82
CA LYS A 87 15.82 8.63 -6.58
C LYS A 87 16.82 8.39 -5.46
N ASN A 88 16.40 7.70 -4.40
CA ASN A 88 17.27 7.40 -3.26
C ASN A 88 18.30 6.31 -3.56
N PHE A 89 18.08 5.47 -4.56
CA PHE A 89 18.97 4.36 -4.92
C PHE A 89 19.31 4.37 -6.42
N PRO A 90 19.99 5.40 -6.93
CA PRO A 90 20.22 5.58 -8.37
C PRO A 90 21.07 4.47 -9.00
N ALA A 91 22.01 3.90 -8.25
CA ALA A 91 22.88 2.81 -8.73
C ALA A 91 22.20 1.43 -8.72
N HIS A 92 21.21 1.21 -7.82
CA HIS A 92 20.57 -0.09 -7.58
C HIS A 92 19.05 -0.05 -7.78
N ARG A 93 18.57 0.77 -8.73
CA ARG A 93 17.13 1.02 -8.99
C ARG A 93 16.31 -0.26 -9.12
N GLY A 94 16.83 -1.24 -9.87
CA GLY A 94 16.13 -2.50 -10.12
C GLY A 94 15.89 -3.31 -8.83
N ILE A 95 16.94 -3.46 -8.02
CA ILE A 95 16.85 -4.20 -6.76
C ILE A 95 15.96 -3.47 -5.77
N ALA A 96 16.08 -2.16 -5.66
CA ALA A 96 15.27 -1.35 -4.75
C ALA A 96 13.77 -1.42 -5.09
N VAL A 97 13.40 -1.32 -6.37
CA VAL A 97 12.02 -1.46 -6.83
C VAL A 97 11.52 -2.89 -6.65
N ALA A 98 12.36 -3.89 -6.92
CA ALA A 98 12.00 -5.30 -6.73
C ALA A 98 11.69 -5.59 -5.25
N SER A 99 12.56 -5.14 -4.31
CA SER A 99 12.32 -5.29 -2.87
C SER A 99 11.05 -4.57 -2.42
N ALA A 100 10.78 -3.37 -2.89
CA ALA A 100 9.55 -2.65 -2.55
C ALA A 100 8.29 -3.36 -3.05
N LYS A 101 8.37 -4.04 -4.19
CA LYS A 101 7.24 -4.81 -4.76
C LYS A 101 7.08 -6.19 -4.14
N SER A 102 8.18 -6.86 -3.76
CA SER A 102 8.10 -8.17 -3.10
C SER A 102 7.42 -8.07 -1.73
N LEU A 103 7.64 -6.99 -0.99
CA LEU A 103 6.93 -6.71 0.27
C LEU A 103 5.40 -6.70 0.13
N ASN A 104 4.88 -6.32 -1.03
CA ASN A 104 3.43 -6.38 -1.30
C ASN A 104 2.89 -7.82 -1.28
N GLY A 105 3.64 -8.76 -1.86
CA GLY A 105 3.27 -10.19 -1.84
C GLY A 105 3.35 -10.80 -0.46
N VAL A 106 4.44 -10.52 0.26
CA VAL A 106 4.64 -10.98 1.65
C VAL A 106 3.58 -10.40 2.57
N GLY A 107 3.23 -9.11 2.42
CA GLY A 107 2.19 -8.47 3.22
C GLY A 107 0.83 -9.14 3.10
N SER A 108 0.41 -9.52 1.90
CA SER A 108 -0.85 -10.24 1.69
C SER A 108 -0.84 -11.64 2.31
N ALA A 109 0.28 -12.37 2.24
CA ALA A 109 0.42 -13.66 2.89
C ALA A 109 0.33 -13.55 4.42
N LEU A 110 0.99 -12.55 5.01
CA LEU A 110 0.93 -12.28 6.45
C LEU A 110 -0.49 -11.95 6.92
N VAL A 111 -1.24 -11.14 6.15
CA VAL A 111 -2.64 -10.83 6.46
C VAL A 111 -3.50 -12.09 6.43
N ALA A 112 -3.28 -12.97 5.45
CA ALA A 112 -4.00 -14.25 5.36
C ALA A 112 -3.71 -15.16 6.58
N GLN A 113 -2.45 -15.26 7.00
CA GLN A 113 -2.06 -16.05 8.18
C GLN A 113 -2.60 -15.43 9.49
N PHE A 114 -2.54 -14.12 9.60
CA PHE A 114 -3.14 -13.43 10.75
C PHE A 114 -4.64 -13.70 10.86
N TYR A 115 -5.34 -13.71 9.71
CA TYR A 115 -6.75 -14.10 9.67
C TYR A 115 -6.96 -15.52 10.19
N ASN A 116 -6.23 -16.48 9.62
CA ASN A 116 -6.40 -17.89 9.98
C ASN A 116 -6.09 -18.16 11.46
N GLY A 117 -5.07 -17.46 12.00
CA GLY A 117 -4.62 -17.70 13.38
C GLY A 117 -5.44 -16.99 14.46
N PHE A 118 -5.98 -15.80 14.17
CA PHE A 118 -6.54 -14.94 15.21
C PHE A 118 -7.99 -14.50 14.99
N LEU A 119 -8.45 -14.40 13.74
CA LEU A 119 -9.73 -13.78 13.41
C LEU A 119 -10.74 -14.75 12.78
N SER A 120 -10.32 -15.96 12.41
CA SER A 120 -11.21 -16.96 11.84
C SER A 120 -12.26 -17.42 12.92
N PRO A 121 -13.55 -17.49 12.58
CA PRO A 121 -14.16 -17.33 11.25
C PRO A 121 -14.66 -15.92 10.91
N ASP A 122 -14.35 -14.89 11.71
CA ASP A 122 -14.90 -13.55 11.51
C ASP A 122 -14.19 -12.78 10.37
N THR A 123 -14.69 -12.95 9.14
CA THR A 123 -14.21 -12.24 7.95
C THR A 123 -14.42 -10.72 8.02
N THR A 124 -15.40 -10.23 8.79
CA THR A 124 -15.69 -8.80 8.88
C THR A 124 -14.65 -8.07 9.72
N ALA A 125 -14.14 -8.73 10.76
CA ALA A 125 -13.05 -8.21 11.59
C ALA A 125 -11.76 -8.04 10.78
N VAL A 126 -11.45 -8.95 9.84
CA VAL A 126 -10.27 -8.84 8.97
C VAL A 126 -10.30 -7.60 8.10
N ILE A 127 -11.45 -7.32 7.48
CA ILE A 127 -11.61 -6.15 6.62
C ILE A 127 -11.35 -4.88 7.43
N LEU A 128 -11.88 -4.82 8.65
CA LEU A 128 -11.70 -3.67 9.53
C LEU A 128 -10.24 -3.52 9.99
N VAL A 129 -9.60 -4.60 10.43
CA VAL A 129 -8.18 -4.59 10.85
C VAL A 129 -7.28 -4.24 9.67
N GLY A 130 -7.53 -4.80 8.48
CA GLY A 130 -6.80 -4.47 7.26
C GLY A 130 -6.90 -2.98 6.89
N ALA A 131 -8.08 -2.38 7.06
CA ALA A 131 -8.29 -0.96 6.87
C ALA A 131 -7.47 -0.11 7.82
N TRP A 132 -7.60 -0.38 9.11
CA TRP A 132 -6.88 0.37 10.14
C TRP A 132 -5.38 0.28 9.96
N THR A 133 -4.84 -0.91 9.74
CA THR A 133 -3.40 -1.09 9.51
C THR A 133 -2.91 -0.38 8.26
N SER A 134 -3.67 -0.39 7.17
CA SER A 134 -3.34 0.32 5.94
C SER A 134 -3.38 1.84 6.13
N CYS A 135 -4.38 2.37 6.82
CA CYS A 135 -4.47 3.79 7.14
C CYS A 135 -3.30 4.26 8.01
N PHE A 136 -2.95 3.50 9.06
CA PHE A 136 -1.80 3.81 9.91
C PHE A 136 -0.49 3.77 9.13
N ALA A 137 -0.28 2.77 8.28
CA ALA A 137 0.91 2.67 7.45
C ALA A 137 1.04 3.89 6.51
N VAL A 138 -0.04 4.29 5.86
CA VAL A 138 -0.05 5.46 4.97
C VAL A 138 0.23 6.76 5.72
N ILE A 139 -0.30 6.93 6.92
CA ILE A 139 -0.01 8.10 7.77
C ILE A 139 1.45 8.11 8.23
N ALA A 140 2.04 6.95 8.53
CA ALA A 140 3.44 6.83 8.96
C ALA A 140 4.44 7.06 7.82
N MET A 141 4.12 6.71 6.59
CA MET A 141 5.00 6.83 5.42
C MET A 141 5.57 8.25 5.20
N PRO A 142 4.81 9.35 5.28
CA PRO A 142 5.36 10.70 5.11
C PRO A 142 6.45 11.03 6.12
N PHE A 143 6.31 10.57 7.37
CA PHE A 143 7.31 10.78 8.41
C PHE A 143 8.61 10.02 8.13
N MET A 144 8.50 8.81 7.56
CA MET A 144 9.67 8.01 7.15
C MET A 144 10.38 8.59 5.93
N THR A 145 9.64 9.10 4.94
CA THR A 145 10.22 9.71 3.73
C THR A 145 10.88 11.07 4.02
N ILE A 146 10.42 11.79 5.04
CA ILE A 146 11.01 13.06 5.47
C ILE A 146 12.42 12.87 6.04
N ALA A 147 12.68 11.75 6.70
CA ALA A 147 13.97 11.47 7.30
C ALA A 147 15.10 11.16 6.28
N SER A 148 14.77 10.89 5.02
CA SER A 148 15.74 10.47 4.01
C SER A 148 16.39 11.59 3.20
N ASP A 149 16.09 12.87 3.49
CA ASP A 149 16.79 14.03 2.86
C ASP A 149 18.20 14.28 3.42
N ALA A 150 18.66 13.47 4.35
CA ALA A 150 20.03 13.50 4.80
C ALA A 150 20.92 12.92 3.70
N ALA A 151 21.77 13.79 3.18
CA ALA A 151 22.73 13.61 2.11
C ALA A 151 23.31 12.19 1.94
N ASP A 152 23.45 11.83 0.66
CA ASP A 152 24.11 10.64 0.17
C ASP A 152 25.24 10.09 1.03
N PRO A 153 25.16 8.84 1.44
CA PRO A 153 26.37 8.12 1.76
C PRO A 153 26.98 7.60 0.45
N PRO A 154 28.21 7.98 0.14
CA PRO A 154 28.90 7.55 -1.10
C PRO A 154 29.31 6.09 -1.12
N ASP A 155 28.97 5.26 -0.14
CA ASP A 155 29.52 3.93 0.01
C ASP A 155 28.52 2.83 -0.41
N TYR A 156 28.64 2.43 -1.67
CA TYR A 156 27.75 1.51 -2.37
C TYR A 156 27.77 0.06 -1.86
N ASP A 157 28.84 -0.42 -1.25
CA ASP A 157 28.95 -1.79 -0.71
C ASP A 157 27.97 -2.03 0.46
N PHE A 158 27.70 -0.98 1.22
CA PHE A 158 26.78 -1.04 2.34
C PHE A 158 25.31 -1.21 1.91
N THR A 159 24.97 -0.72 0.73
CA THR A 159 23.60 -0.79 0.17
C THR A 159 23.26 -2.22 -0.24
N ASN A 160 24.18 -2.95 -0.86
CA ASN A 160 23.97 -4.35 -1.25
C ASN A 160 23.73 -5.25 -0.02
N ALA A 161 24.49 -5.08 1.06
CA ALA A 161 24.32 -5.85 2.28
C ALA A 161 22.96 -5.59 2.95
N ARG A 162 22.43 -4.35 2.87
CA ARG A 162 21.09 -4.01 3.37
C ARG A 162 20.00 -4.69 2.54
N PHE A 163 20.09 -4.65 1.21
CA PHE A 163 19.11 -5.32 0.35
C PHE A 163 19.11 -6.83 0.54
N VAL A 164 20.29 -7.46 0.67
CA VAL A 164 20.39 -8.90 0.97
C VAL A 164 19.73 -9.24 2.31
N ARG A 165 19.90 -8.39 3.34
CA ARG A 165 19.22 -8.59 4.63
C ARG A 165 17.72 -8.44 4.52
N ILE A 166 17.21 -7.45 3.77
CA ILE A 166 15.77 -7.26 3.54
C ILE A 166 15.20 -8.48 2.83
N LEU A 167 15.81 -8.91 1.72
CA LEU A 167 15.39 -10.11 1.00
C LEU A 167 15.45 -11.37 1.86
N GLY A 168 16.47 -11.50 2.71
CA GLY A 168 16.57 -12.59 3.67
C GLY A 168 15.46 -12.60 4.71
N LEU A 169 15.09 -11.43 5.22
CA LEU A 169 13.94 -11.26 6.12
C LEU A 169 12.61 -11.57 5.43
N GLU A 170 12.41 -11.11 4.20
CA GLU A 170 11.22 -11.41 3.40
C GLU A 170 11.09 -12.93 3.17
N LEU A 171 12.17 -13.60 2.80
CA LEU A 171 12.22 -15.06 2.61
C LEU A 171 11.89 -15.78 3.92
N LEU A 172 12.48 -15.35 5.04
CA LEU A 172 12.17 -15.91 6.36
C LEU A 172 10.70 -15.76 6.72
N MET A 173 10.14 -14.57 6.49
CA MET A 173 8.70 -14.32 6.73
C MET A 173 7.81 -15.20 5.83
N CYS A 174 8.18 -15.41 4.57
CA CYS A 174 7.48 -16.35 3.69
C CYS A 174 7.54 -17.79 4.21
N ILE A 175 8.71 -18.25 4.68
CA ILE A 175 8.86 -19.59 5.24
C ILE A 175 8.00 -19.77 6.50
N VAL A 176 8.01 -18.80 7.40
CA VAL A 176 7.17 -18.82 8.62
C VAL A 176 5.68 -18.82 8.25
N ALA A 177 5.28 -18.02 7.27
CA ALA A 177 3.90 -17.99 6.79
C ALA A 177 3.45 -19.31 6.13
N LEU A 178 4.37 -20.07 5.51
CA LEU A 178 4.06 -21.38 4.93
C LEU A 178 4.05 -22.51 5.96
N ALA A 179 4.72 -22.32 7.09
CA ALA A 179 4.83 -23.33 8.14
C ALA A 179 3.72 -23.23 9.21
N ALA A 180 2.99 -22.11 9.24
CA ALA A 180 1.84 -21.87 10.14
C ALA A 180 0.52 -22.31 9.53
#